data_679ea5d8c76a02a56147bc6a32937ee5
#
_entry.id   679ea5d8c76a02a56147bc6a32937ee5
#
_cell.length_a   1.000
_cell.length_b   1.000
_cell.length_c   1.000
_cell.angle_alpha   90.00
_cell.angle_beta   90.00
_cell.angle_gamma   90.00
#
_symmetry.space_group_name_H-M   'P 1'
#
loop_
_entity.id
_entity.type
_entity.pdbx_description
1 polymer ?
#
loop_
_entity_poly.entity_id
_entity_poly.type
_entity_poly.pdbx_seq_one_letter_code
_entity_poly.pdbx_strand_id
1 'polypeptide(L)' 'MSEAQNLDVRQLVPMQRHSTIFSTWHNLPAGGSFILINDHDPKPLYYQFDAEHKGKFTWDYVESGPTVWRVKIGKSG' A
#
# COMPACT_ATOMS: atom_id res chain seq x y z
N MET A 1 -17.54 1.49 -12.08
CA MET A 1 -16.68 0.57 -11.34
C MET A 1 -15.24 1.04 -11.41
N SER A 2 -14.61 1.18 -10.29
CA SER A 2 -13.26 1.70 -10.25
C SER A 2 -12.25 0.57 -10.16
N GLU A 3 -11.20 0.64 -10.95
CA GLU A 3 -10.08 -0.26 -10.84
C GLU A 3 -9.13 0.24 -9.77
N ALA A 4 -8.35 -0.67 -9.21
CA ALA A 4 -7.32 -0.29 -8.25
C ALA A 4 -6.27 0.58 -8.95
N GLN A 5 -5.98 1.71 -8.35
CA GLN A 5 -5.00 2.66 -8.84
C GLN A 5 -3.59 2.14 -8.51
N ASN A 6 -2.65 2.33 -9.43
CA ASN A 6 -1.27 1.97 -9.16
C ASN A 6 -0.54 3.14 -8.51
N LEU A 7 0.20 2.84 -7.46
CA LEU A 7 1.04 3.83 -6.77
C LEU A 7 2.49 3.32 -6.77
N ASP A 8 3.29 3.86 -7.68
CA ASP A 8 4.70 3.48 -7.79
C ASP A 8 5.54 4.43 -6.95
N VAL A 9 6.13 3.90 -5.88
CA VAL A 9 6.94 4.70 -4.97
C VAL A 9 8.44 4.46 -5.11
N ARG A 10 8.85 3.69 -6.12
CA ARG A 10 10.27 3.36 -6.31
C ARG A 10 11.15 4.57 -6.57
N GLN A 11 10.57 5.63 -7.12
CA GLN A 11 11.28 6.88 -7.43
C GLN A 11 11.37 7.82 -6.23
N LEU A 12 10.64 7.55 -5.16
CA LEU A 12 10.59 8.42 -4.00
C LEU A 12 11.64 8.01 -2.97
N VAL A 13 12.15 8.97 -2.21
CA VAL A 13 13.01 8.66 -1.07
C VAL A 13 12.17 7.98 0.02
N PRO A 14 12.79 7.14 0.89
CA PRO A 14 12.02 6.34 1.85
C PRO A 14 11.07 7.15 2.73
N MET A 15 11.49 8.32 3.18
CA MET A 15 10.66 9.17 4.03
C MET A 15 9.38 9.62 3.31
N GLN A 16 9.50 9.92 2.01
CA GLN A 16 8.34 10.30 1.21
C GLN A 16 7.46 9.11 0.86
N ARG A 17 8.05 7.91 0.77
CA ARG A 17 7.27 6.70 0.46
C ARG A 17 6.18 6.48 1.50
N HIS A 18 6.53 6.51 2.78
CA HIS A 18 5.57 6.26 3.86
C HIS A 18 4.45 7.29 3.86
N SER A 19 4.79 8.58 3.81
CA SER A 19 3.77 9.63 3.84
C SER A 19 2.85 9.56 2.62
N THR A 20 3.39 9.26 1.44
CA THR A 20 2.60 9.14 0.23
C THR A 20 1.66 7.95 0.31
N ILE A 21 2.15 6.80 0.78
CA ILE A 21 1.36 5.59 0.90
C ILE A 21 0.20 5.79 1.89
N PHE A 22 0.48 6.35 3.06
CA PHE A 22 -0.57 6.58 4.07
C PHE A 22 -1.57 7.63 3.61
N SER A 23 -1.11 8.67 2.95
CA SER A 23 -2.00 9.69 2.40
C SER A 23 -2.93 9.10 1.34
N THR A 24 -2.41 8.26 0.46
CA THR A 24 -3.20 7.58 -0.56
C THR A 24 -4.25 6.69 0.08
N TRP A 25 -3.86 5.92 1.09
CA TRP A 25 -4.78 5.04 1.81
C TRP A 25 -5.88 5.84 2.52
N HIS A 26 -5.52 6.92 3.20
CA HIS A 26 -6.49 7.76 3.90
C HIS A 26 -7.51 8.38 2.96
N ASN A 27 -7.12 8.67 1.73
CA ASN A 27 -8.00 9.28 0.73
C ASN A 27 -8.87 8.25 0.01
N LEU A 28 -8.68 6.96 0.26
CA LEU A 28 -9.53 5.94 -0.34
C LEU A 28 -10.95 6.01 0.24
N PRO A 29 -11.97 5.76 -0.59
CA PRO A 29 -13.31 5.53 -0.05
C PRO A 29 -13.35 4.17 0.63
N ALA A 30 -14.35 3.97 1.48
CA ALA A 30 -14.59 2.65 2.09
C ALA A 30 -14.72 1.61 0.99
N GLY A 31 -13.99 0.50 1.13
CA GLY A 31 -13.96 -0.56 0.12
C GLY A 31 -13.02 -0.30 -1.04
N GLY A 32 -12.38 0.87 -1.10
CA GLY A 32 -11.41 1.18 -2.14
C GLY A 32 -10.06 0.52 -1.90
N SER A 33 -9.23 0.51 -2.92
CA SER A 33 -7.88 -0.06 -2.83
C SER A 33 -6.94 0.56 -3.84
N PHE A 34 -5.65 0.33 -3.65
CA PHE A 34 -4.62 0.69 -4.62
C PHE A 34 -3.55 -0.39 -4.64
N ILE A 35 -2.77 -0.42 -5.72
CA ILE A 35 -1.64 -1.34 -5.86
C ILE A 35 -0.36 -0.56 -5.58
N LEU A 36 0.30 -0.90 -4.48
CA LEU A 36 1.61 -0.33 -4.16
C LEU A 36 2.68 -1.04 -4.97
N ILE A 37 3.55 -0.29 -5.62
CA ILE A 37 4.69 -0.85 -6.37
C ILE A 37 5.96 -0.40 -5.66
N ASN A 38 6.74 -1.36 -5.18
CA ASN A 38 7.96 -1.11 -4.43
C ASN A 38 9.11 -1.96 -4.99
N ASP A 39 10.33 -1.65 -4.57
CA ASP A 39 11.53 -2.35 -5.03
C ASP A 39 12.06 -3.36 -4.01
N HIS A 40 11.37 -3.53 -2.90
CA HIS A 40 11.66 -4.52 -1.86
C HIS A 40 10.38 -4.84 -1.11
N ASP A 41 10.42 -5.89 -0.29
CA ASP A 41 9.25 -6.31 0.49
C ASP A 41 8.83 -5.17 1.44
N PRO A 42 7.61 -4.63 1.29
CA PRO A 42 7.14 -3.55 2.16
C PRO A 42 6.62 -4.04 3.51
N LYS A 43 7.20 -5.09 4.06
CA LYS A 43 6.76 -5.70 5.31
C LYS A 43 6.80 -4.74 6.50
N PRO A 44 7.84 -3.88 6.67
CA PRO A 44 7.80 -2.89 7.75
C PRO A 44 6.59 -1.97 7.68
N LEU A 45 6.15 -1.64 6.47
CA LEU A 45 4.96 -0.84 6.25
C LEU A 45 3.70 -1.59 6.71
N TYR A 46 3.65 -2.89 6.45
CA TYR A 46 2.55 -3.73 6.92
C TYR A 46 2.41 -3.64 8.45
N TYR A 47 3.53 -3.75 9.16
CA TYR A 47 3.50 -3.68 10.62
C TYR A 47 3.02 -2.33 11.11
N GLN A 48 3.36 -1.26 10.40
CA GLN A 48 2.89 0.07 10.76
C GLN A 48 1.39 0.21 10.54
N PHE A 49 0.86 -0.30 9.43
CA PHE A 49 -0.58 -0.35 9.20
C PHE A 49 -1.28 -1.17 10.28
N ASP A 50 -0.71 -2.32 10.62
CA ASP A 50 -1.30 -3.18 11.64
C ASP A 50 -1.31 -2.52 13.02
N ALA A 51 -0.28 -1.75 13.34
CA ALA A 51 -0.20 -1.03 14.61
C ALA A 51 -1.18 0.13 14.69
N GLU A 52 -1.37 0.88 13.59
CA GLU A 52 -2.15 2.11 13.61
C GLU A 52 -3.58 1.94 13.10
N HIS A 53 -3.81 0.96 12.23
CA HIS A 53 -5.11 0.79 11.55
C HIS A 53 -5.55 -0.66 11.55
N LYS A 54 -5.27 -1.38 12.63
CA LYS A 54 -5.58 -2.80 12.73
C LYS A 54 -7.04 -3.08 12.44
N GLY A 55 -7.29 -4.04 11.55
CA GLY A 55 -8.65 -4.43 11.19
C GLY A 55 -9.34 -3.48 10.23
N LYS A 56 -8.65 -2.42 9.80
CA LYS A 56 -9.24 -1.40 8.91
C LYS A 56 -8.62 -1.39 7.53
N PHE A 57 -7.67 -2.27 7.27
CA PHE A 57 -6.99 -2.33 5.98
C PHE A 57 -6.92 -3.78 5.50
N THR A 58 -6.70 -3.95 4.19
CA THR A 58 -6.40 -5.24 3.60
C THR A 58 -5.01 -5.18 2.97
N TRP A 59 -4.35 -6.35 2.88
CA TRP A 59 -2.97 -6.42 2.42
C TRP A 59 -2.78 -7.72 1.66
N ASP A 60 -2.68 -7.64 0.34
CA ASP A 60 -2.56 -8.82 -0.53
C ASP A 60 -1.37 -8.66 -1.46
N TYR A 61 -0.42 -9.60 -1.39
CA TYR A 61 0.71 -9.61 -2.31
C TYR A 61 0.23 -10.03 -3.70
N VAL A 62 0.46 -9.16 -4.68
CA VAL A 62 0.17 -9.44 -6.08
C VAL A 62 1.41 -9.95 -6.78
N GLU A 63 2.57 -9.41 -6.41
CA GLU A 63 3.86 -9.83 -6.93
C GLU A 63 4.89 -9.76 -5.80
N SER A 64 5.66 -10.84 -5.60
CA SER A 64 6.57 -10.97 -4.47
C SER A 64 8.02 -11.07 -4.92
N GLY A 65 8.50 -10.04 -5.55
CA GLY A 65 9.91 -9.94 -5.92
C GLY A 65 10.35 -10.86 -7.04
N PRO A 66 11.66 -11.00 -7.19
CA PRO A 66 12.70 -10.43 -6.32
C PRO A 66 12.96 -8.94 -6.53
N THR A 67 12.68 -8.38 -7.70
CA THR A 67 13.02 -6.99 -8.00
C THR A 67 11.83 -6.04 -7.89
N VAL A 68 10.62 -6.56 -8.11
CA VAL A 68 9.40 -5.76 -8.03
C VAL A 68 8.45 -6.40 -7.04
N TRP A 69 7.90 -5.57 -6.16
CA TRP A 69 6.93 -6.00 -5.15
C TRP A 69 5.67 -5.19 -5.34
N ARG A 70 4.55 -5.89 -5.56
CA ARG A 70 3.24 -5.26 -5.73
C ARG A 70 2.32 -5.77 -4.65
N VAL A 71 1.69 -4.85 -3.93
CA VAL A 71 0.78 -5.18 -2.84
C VAL A 71 -0.51 -4.41 -3.05
N LYS A 72 -1.63 -5.13 -3.03
CA LYS A 72 -2.94 -4.49 -3.06
C LYS A 72 -3.31 -4.12 -1.64
N ILE A 73 -3.40 -2.83 -1.37
CA ILE A 73 -3.75 -2.31 -0.05
C ILE A 73 -5.12 -1.68 -0.15
N GLY A 74 -6.03 -2.15 0.69
CA GLY A 74 -7.40 -1.68 0.67
C GLY A 74 -7.82 -1.06 1.98
N LYS A 75 -8.98 -0.39 1.94
CA LYS A 75 -9.61 0.21 3.11
C LYS A 75 -10.92 -0.50 3.36
N SER A 76 -11.02 -1.18 4.50
CA SER A 76 -12.27 -1.87 4.84
C SER A 76 -13.37 -0.84 5.15
N GLY A 77 -14.58 -1.22 4.78
CA GLY A 77 -15.74 -0.34 4.84
C GLY A 77 -16.38 -0.21 6.23
#